data_81a36bd6e18498fcfc5221cce156b456
#
_entry.id   81a36bd6e18498fcfc5221cce156b456
#
_cell.length_a   1.000
_cell.length_b   1.000
_cell.length_c   1.000
_cell.angle_alpha   90.00
_cell.angle_beta   90.00
_cell.angle_gamma   90.00
#
_symmetry.space_group_name_H-M   'P 1'
#
loop_
_entity.id
_entity.type
_entity.pdbx_description
1 polymer ?
#
loop_
_entity_poly.entity_id
_entity_poly.type
_entity_poly.pdbx_seq_one_letter_code
_entity_poly.pdbx_strand_id
1 'polypeptide(L)'
;MCIRDSQETIKQCPVDFLSIANEVQRASEALSKTIEWMCEQKNINDRFAGAVPFLNAFGRVLGGYFHLKSAIQEGHNGPRTKLARFYIFNLMPEYLGLLTQAKQGCDGLYSFSAAELLEA
;
A
#
# COMPACT_ATOMS: atom_id res chain seq x y z
N MET A 1 -1.00 6.76 -10.50
CA MET A 1 -0.37 5.44 -10.75
C MET A 1 -1.44 4.44 -11.14
N CYS A 2 -1.22 3.76 -12.23
CA CYS A 2 -2.02 2.61 -12.66
C CYS A 2 -1.24 1.33 -12.33
N ILE A 3 -1.92 0.27 -11.90
CA ILE A 3 -1.29 -1.02 -11.58
C ILE A 3 -0.61 -1.60 -12.83
N ARG A 4 -1.19 -1.40 -14.00
CA ARG A 4 -0.61 -1.80 -15.27
C ARG A 4 0.74 -1.12 -15.54
N ASP A 5 0.84 0.18 -15.26
CA ASP A 5 2.09 0.92 -15.42
C ASP A 5 3.18 0.42 -14.46
N SER A 6 2.79 0.08 -13.23
CA SER A 6 3.70 -0.54 -12.27
C SER A 6 4.25 -1.86 -12.77
N GLN A 7 3.40 -2.74 -13.33
CA GLN A 7 3.81 -4.02 -13.89
C GLN A 7 4.75 -3.87 -15.07
N GLU A 8 4.51 -2.93 -15.97
CA GLU A 8 5.40 -2.64 -17.09
C GLU A 8 6.76 -2.14 -16.60
N THR A 9 6.79 -1.27 -15.60
CA THR A 9 8.00 -0.76 -14.98
C THR A 9 8.83 -1.90 -14.38
N ILE A 10 8.19 -2.84 -13.68
CA ILE A 10 8.85 -4.00 -13.06
C ILE A 10 9.46 -4.92 -14.12
N LYS A 11 8.78 -5.15 -15.25
CA LYS A 11 9.30 -5.98 -16.34
C LYS A 11 10.57 -5.44 -16.97
N GLN A 12 10.83 -4.14 -16.86
CA GLN A 12 12.02 -3.50 -17.40
C GLN A 12 13.23 -3.58 -16.45
N CYS A 13 13.06 -4.14 -15.25
CA CYS A 13 14.12 -4.21 -14.27
C CYS A 13 15.13 -5.32 -14.58
N PRO A 14 16.45 -5.07 -14.39
CA PRO A 14 17.48 -6.11 -14.42
C PRO A 14 17.27 -7.15 -13.32
N VAL A 15 17.83 -8.34 -13.51
CA VAL A 15 17.68 -9.47 -12.58
C VAL A 15 18.15 -9.14 -11.16
N ASP A 16 19.26 -8.43 -11.01
CA ASP A 16 19.81 -8.01 -9.71
C ASP A 16 18.93 -6.99 -8.97
N PHE A 17 17.95 -6.38 -9.66
CA PHE A 17 17.02 -5.40 -9.12
C PHE A 17 15.66 -6.03 -8.77
N LEU A 18 15.44 -7.30 -9.10
CA LEU A 18 14.14 -7.97 -8.99
C LEU A 18 13.61 -8.04 -7.55
N SER A 19 14.48 -8.15 -6.55
CA SER A 19 14.04 -8.21 -5.16
C SER A 19 13.24 -6.96 -4.75
N ILE A 20 13.71 -5.79 -5.18
CA ILE A 20 13.05 -4.51 -4.90
C ILE A 20 11.76 -4.39 -5.73
N ALA A 21 11.85 -4.73 -7.01
CA ALA A 21 10.72 -4.67 -7.93
C ALA A 21 9.58 -5.61 -7.49
N ASN A 22 9.93 -6.81 -7.03
CA ASN A 22 8.95 -7.78 -6.55
C ASN A 22 8.19 -7.30 -5.30
N GLU A 23 8.85 -6.57 -4.41
CA GLU A 23 8.18 -5.98 -3.24
C GLU A 23 7.15 -4.92 -3.67
N VAL A 24 7.48 -4.07 -4.63
CA VAL A 24 6.54 -3.08 -5.18
C VAL A 24 5.37 -3.76 -5.87
N GLN A 25 5.62 -4.82 -6.63
CA GLN A 25 4.56 -5.61 -7.27
C GLN A 25 3.62 -6.22 -6.24
N ARG A 26 4.18 -6.86 -5.22
CA ARG A 26 3.39 -7.46 -4.13
C ARG A 26 2.51 -6.43 -3.44
N ALA A 27 3.04 -5.24 -3.17
CA ALA A 27 2.29 -4.16 -2.56
C ALA A 27 1.17 -3.66 -3.49
N SER A 28 1.43 -3.53 -4.78
CA SER A 28 0.42 -3.13 -5.78
C SER A 28 -0.71 -4.15 -5.89
N GLU A 29 -0.39 -5.44 -5.85
CA GLU A 29 -1.39 -6.51 -5.85
C GLU A 29 -2.26 -6.48 -4.59
N ALA A 30 -1.67 -6.21 -3.43
CA ALA A 30 -2.40 -6.06 -2.18
C ALA A 30 -3.36 -4.87 -2.22
N LEU A 31 -2.95 -3.74 -2.80
CA LEU A 31 -3.85 -2.60 -3.04
C LEU A 31 -5.03 -2.98 -3.94
N SER A 32 -4.77 -3.68 -5.04
CA SER A 32 -5.83 -4.13 -5.95
C SER A 32 -6.87 -4.98 -5.23
N LYS A 33 -6.43 -5.96 -4.45
CA LYS A 33 -7.32 -6.85 -3.70
C LYS A 33 -8.15 -6.07 -2.68
N THR A 34 -7.55 -5.08 -2.04
CA THR A 34 -8.26 -4.24 -1.08
C THR A 34 -9.30 -3.36 -1.77
N ILE A 35 -9.00 -2.82 -2.95
CA ILE A 35 -9.96 -2.06 -3.76
C ILE A 35 -11.16 -2.94 -4.13
N GLU A 36 -10.91 -4.16 -4.59
CA GLU A 36 -11.97 -5.13 -4.90
C GLU A 36 -12.86 -5.39 -3.68
N TRP A 37 -12.24 -5.65 -2.53
CA TRP A 37 -12.97 -5.87 -1.29
C TRP A 37 -13.83 -4.66 -0.92
N MET A 38 -13.29 -3.45 -1.00
CA MET A 38 -14.03 -2.22 -0.69
C MET A 38 -15.20 -2.00 -1.64
N CYS A 39 -15.03 -2.31 -2.92
CA CYS A 39 -16.09 -2.20 -3.92
C CYS A 39 -17.21 -3.21 -3.70
N GLU A 40 -16.92 -4.37 -3.14
CA GLU A 40 -17.89 -5.42 -2.83
C GLU A 40 -18.73 -5.13 -1.59
N GLN A 41 -18.31 -4.20 -0.73
CA GLN A 41 -19.05 -3.88 0.49
C GLN A 41 -20.35 -3.17 0.16
N LYS A 42 -21.47 -3.74 0.59
CA LYS A 42 -22.81 -3.18 0.39
C LYS A 42 -23.09 -1.99 1.29
N ASN A 43 -22.56 -2.05 2.53
CA ASN A 43 -22.72 -0.96 3.49
C ASN A 43 -21.64 0.09 3.22
N ILE A 44 -22.05 1.30 2.86
CA ILE A 44 -21.14 2.40 2.57
C ILE A 44 -20.28 2.79 3.78
N ASN A 45 -20.75 2.57 5.01
CA ASN A 45 -20.01 2.85 6.22
C ASN A 45 -18.79 1.95 6.37
N ASP A 46 -18.84 0.70 5.88
CA ASP A 46 -17.69 -0.19 5.84
C ASP A 46 -16.57 0.34 4.96
N ARG A 47 -16.94 0.97 3.83
CA ARG A 47 -15.96 1.64 2.95
C ARG A 47 -15.37 2.87 3.61
N PHE A 48 -16.19 3.70 4.22
CA PHE A 48 -15.75 4.94 4.84
C PHE A 48 -14.86 4.69 6.06
N ALA A 49 -15.16 3.68 6.84
CA ALA A 49 -14.33 3.29 7.99
C ALA A 49 -12.90 2.96 7.58
N GLY A 50 -12.72 2.39 6.39
CA GLY A 50 -11.41 2.03 5.87
C GLY A 50 -10.73 3.09 5.01
N ALA A 51 -11.36 4.24 4.77
CA ALA A 51 -10.87 5.22 3.80
C ALA A 51 -9.52 5.82 4.15
N VAL A 52 -9.29 6.22 5.40
CA VAL A 52 -8.04 6.83 5.85
C VAL A 52 -6.88 5.84 5.83
N PRO A 53 -6.98 4.65 6.46
CA PRO A 53 -5.90 3.67 6.37
C PRO A 53 -5.62 3.23 4.92
N PHE A 54 -6.65 3.12 4.08
CA PHE A 54 -6.45 2.80 2.66
C PHE A 54 -5.66 3.91 1.95
N LEU A 55 -6.02 5.17 2.16
CA LEU A 55 -5.32 6.30 1.55
C LEU A 55 -3.85 6.33 1.98
N ASN A 56 -3.58 6.09 3.24
CA ASN A 56 -2.21 6.05 3.77
C ASN A 56 -1.42 4.87 3.16
N ALA A 57 -2.03 3.71 3.03
CA ALA A 57 -1.41 2.56 2.37
C ALA A 57 -1.10 2.87 0.90
N PHE A 58 -2.05 3.47 0.20
CA PHE A 58 -1.87 3.89 -1.20
C PHE A 58 -0.68 4.84 -1.34
N GLY A 59 -0.56 5.83 -0.46
CA GLY A 59 0.56 6.76 -0.45
C GLY A 59 1.91 6.06 -0.23
N ARG A 60 1.98 5.09 0.68
CA ARG A 60 3.20 4.30 0.91
C ARG A 60 3.62 3.51 -0.33
N VAL A 61 2.68 2.86 -0.98
CA VAL A 61 2.95 2.06 -2.18
C VAL A 61 3.30 2.94 -3.38
N LEU A 62 2.61 4.05 -3.54
CA LEU A 62 2.92 5.04 -4.58
C LEU A 62 4.34 5.59 -4.42
N GLY A 63 4.76 5.89 -3.18
CA GLY A 63 6.13 6.29 -2.88
C GLY A 63 7.14 5.22 -3.30
N GLY A 64 6.86 3.95 -3.00
CA GLY A 64 7.69 2.82 -3.43
C GLY A 64 7.83 2.73 -4.93
N TYR A 65 6.73 2.90 -5.66
CA TYR A 65 6.72 2.93 -7.11
C TYR A 65 7.62 4.04 -7.69
N PHE A 66 7.51 5.25 -7.17
CA PHE A 66 8.31 6.37 -7.66
C PHE A 66 9.80 6.23 -7.29
N HIS A 67 10.11 5.69 -6.12
CA HIS A 67 11.50 5.38 -5.76
C HIS A 67 12.10 4.32 -6.68
N LEU A 68 11.34 3.28 -7.00
CA LEU A 68 11.77 2.26 -7.95
C LEU A 68 12.03 2.87 -9.33
N LYS A 69 11.12 3.70 -9.80
CA LYS A 69 11.24 4.35 -11.10
C LYS A 69 12.45 5.28 -11.17
N SER A 70 12.72 6.04 -10.11
CA SER A 70 13.91 6.88 -10.01
C SER A 70 15.20 6.08 -10.06
N ALA A 71 15.24 4.95 -9.36
CA ALA A 71 16.39 4.06 -9.36
C ALA A 71 16.66 3.46 -10.75
N ILE A 72 15.61 3.09 -11.47
CA ILE A 72 15.73 2.57 -12.84
C ILE A 72 16.32 3.63 -13.76
N GLN A 73 15.85 4.88 -13.67
CA GLN A 73 16.35 5.98 -14.49
C GLN A 73 17.82 6.32 -14.20
N GLU A 74 18.27 6.12 -12.96
CA GLU A 74 19.65 6.35 -12.57
C GLU A 74 20.61 5.27 -13.08
N GLY A 75 20.13 4.09 -13.48
CA GLY A 75 20.93 2.98 -13.95
C GLY A 75 21.23 1.91 -12.89
N HIS A 76 20.48 1.88 -11.79
CA HIS A 76 20.44 0.82 -10.78
C HIS A 76 21.64 0.77 -9.79
N ASN A 77 22.56 1.72 -9.83
CA ASN A 77 23.78 1.67 -9.02
C ASN A 77 24.09 2.92 -8.21
N GLY A 78 23.24 3.93 -8.25
CA GLY A 78 23.50 5.21 -7.62
C GLY A 78 22.83 5.43 -6.28
N PRO A 79 22.88 6.66 -5.75
CA PRO A 79 22.24 7.02 -4.48
C PRO A 79 20.72 6.81 -4.47
N ARG A 80 20.05 7.00 -5.61
CA ARG A 80 18.61 6.79 -5.73
C ARG A 80 18.24 5.32 -5.58
N THR A 81 19.10 4.41 -6.05
CA THR A 81 18.92 2.98 -5.85
C THR A 81 19.01 2.62 -4.37
N LYS A 82 19.97 3.19 -3.65
CA LYS A 82 20.10 2.98 -2.21
C LYS A 82 18.89 3.51 -1.45
N LEU A 83 18.41 4.68 -1.84
CA LEU A 83 17.22 5.30 -1.24
C LEU A 83 15.96 4.46 -1.51
N ALA A 84 15.80 3.97 -2.74
CA ALA A 84 14.68 3.10 -3.10
C ALA A 84 14.69 1.82 -2.27
N ARG A 85 15.85 1.18 -2.12
CA ARG A 85 16.00 -0.02 -1.29
C ARG A 85 15.61 0.25 0.15
N PHE A 86 16.10 1.34 0.72
CA PHE A 86 15.77 1.72 2.09
C PHE A 86 14.25 1.94 2.25
N TYR A 87 13.64 2.74 1.38
CA TYR A 87 12.22 3.05 1.45
C TYR A 87 11.36 1.80 1.32
N ILE A 88 11.63 0.99 0.31
CA ILE A 88 10.80 -0.18 -0.03
C ILE A 88 10.87 -1.25 1.05
N PHE A 89 12.03 -1.45 1.68
CA PHE A 89 12.18 -2.47 2.71
C PHE A 89 11.92 -1.98 4.13
N ASN A 90 12.00 -0.68 4.40
CA ASN A 90 11.89 -0.15 5.77
C ASN A 90 10.63 0.69 6.02
N LEU A 91 10.14 1.42 5.03
CA LEU A 91 9.00 2.32 5.20
C LEU A 91 7.73 1.82 4.50
N MET A 92 7.84 1.32 3.30
CA MET A 92 6.69 0.85 2.52
C MET A 92 5.94 -0.32 3.19
N PRO A 93 6.59 -1.27 3.90
CA PRO A 93 5.88 -2.42 4.48
C PRO A 93 4.76 -2.06 5.46
N GLU A 94 4.70 -0.85 5.97
CA GLU A 94 3.58 -0.35 6.77
C GLU A 94 2.22 -0.52 6.07
N TYR A 95 2.21 -0.59 4.74
CA TYR A 95 0.99 -0.80 3.96
C TYR A 95 0.22 -2.05 4.38
N LEU A 96 0.91 -3.09 4.82
CA LEU A 96 0.28 -4.35 5.23
C LEU A 96 -0.68 -4.15 6.40
N GLY A 97 -0.23 -3.48 7.45
CA GLY A 97 -1.07 -3.15 8.59
C GLY A 97 -2.21 -2.19 8.23
N LEU A 98 -1.90 -1.18 7.41
CA LEU A 98 -2.90 -0.21 6.96
C LEU A 98 -4.01 -0.84 6.12
N LEU A 99 -3.67 -1.76 5.22
CA LEU A 99 -4.68 -2.49 4.43
C LEU A 99 -5.49 -3.46 5.29
N THR A 100 -4.88 -4.05 6.30
CA THR A 100 -5.60 -4.87 7.29
C THR A 100 -6.63 -4.02 8.03
N GLN A 101 -6.25 -2.82 8.48
CA GLN A 101 -7.16 -1.87 9.11
C GLN A 101 -8.30 -1.45 8.17
N ALA A 102 -7.98 -1.20 6.90
CA ALA A 102 -8.95 -0.78 5.90
C ALA A 102 -10.07 -1.81 5.70
N LYS A 103 -9.79 -3.09 5.91
CA LYS A 103 -10.73 -4.20 5.71
C LYS A 103 -11.51 -4.63 6.95
N GLN A 104 -11.42 -3.88 8.06
CA GLN A 104 -12.11 -4.25 9.30
C GLN A 104 -13.61 -3.90 9.28
N GLY A 105 -14.05 -2.99 8.43
CA GLY A 105 -15.43 -2.52 8.41
C GLY A 105 -15.75 -1.55 9.54
N CYS A 106 -17.03 -1.24 9.71
CA CYS A 106 -17.49 -0.23 10.66
C CYS A 106 -18.02 -0.79 12.00
N ASP A 107 -18.22 -2.09 12.12
CA ASP A 107 -18.85 -2.71 13.29
C ASP A 107 -18.13 -2.39 14.59
N GLY A 108 -16.81 -2.43 14.58
CA GLY A 108 -16.00 -2.10 15.74
C GLY A 108 -16.16 -0.66 16.20
N LEU A 109 -16.39 0.27 15.26
CA LEU A 109 -16.58 1.68 15.57
C LEU A 109 -17.90 1.97 16.27
N TYR A 110 -18.94 1.22 15.96
CA TYR A 110 -20.29 1.43 16.46
C TYR A 110 -20.70 0.43 17.55
N SER A 111 -19.79 -0.43 17.98
CA SER A 111 -20.08 -1.46 18.99
C SER A 111 -20.19 -0.91 20.41
N PHE A 112 -19.67 0.29 20.68
CA PHE A 112 -19.66 0.90 22.00
C PHE A 112 -20.74 1.99 22.10
N SER A 113 -21.48 1.97 23.22
CA SER A 113 -22.30 3.09 23.61
C SER A 113 -21.48 4.19 24.28
N ALA A 114 -22.03 5.40 24.35
CA ALA A 114 -21.37 6.51 25.06
C ALA A 114 -21.13 6.17 26.53
N ALA A 115 -22.08 5.47 27.18
CA ALA A 115 -21.94 5.07 28.56
C ALA A 115 -20.76 4.10 28.77
N GLU A 116 -20.62 3.10 27.91
CA GLU A 116 -19.50 2.16 27.96
C GLU A 116 -18.15 2.84 27.79
N LEU A 117 -18.06 3.82 26.90
CA LEU A 117 -16.83 4.58 26.69
C LEU A 117 -16.47 5.44 27.90
N LEU A 118 -17.46 5.97 28.62
CA LEU A 118 -17.24 6.77 29.83
C LEU A 118 -16.79 5.92 31.02
N GLU A 119 -17.17 4.65 31.07
CA GLU A 119 -16.77 3.70 32.12
C GLU A 119 -15.39 3.08 31.87
N ALA A 120 -14.93 3.12 30.61
CA ALA A 120 -13.60 2.60 30.26
C ALA A 120 -12.51 3.60 30.69
#